data_572db1102318e2604b73852faa82db8d
#
_entry.id   572db1102318e2604b73852faa82db8d
#
_cell.length_a   1.000
_cell.length_b   1.000
_cell.length_c   1.000
_cell.angle_alpha   90.00
_cell.angle_beta   90.00
_cell.angle_gamma   90.00
#
_symmetry.space_group_name_H-M   'P 1'
#
loop_
_entity.id
_entity.type
_entity.pdbx_description
1 polymer ?
#
loop_
_entity_poly.entity_id
_entity_poly.type
_entity_poly.pdbx_seq_one_letter_code
_entity_poly.pdbx_strand_id
1 'polypeptide(L)'
;MSKQMTGAEMVVQALKDQGVDTIFGYPGGAVLPIYDALFVQNQVQHVLVRHEQGAAHAAEGYARSTGKVGCLLVTSGPGATNAITGLTDALMDSIPLVCITGQVPTHLIGSDAFQECDTVGITRHCTKHNYLVRSIEDLPRILHEAFYVASHGRP
;
A
#
# COMPACT_ATOMS: atom_id res chain seq x y z
N MET A 1 -5.42 2.31 28.50
CA MET A 1 -4.92 3.64 28.06
C MET A 1 -4.76 3.58 26.56
N SER A 2 -5.39 4.49 25.80
CA SER A 2 -5.18 4.60 24.34
C SER A 2 -3.72 5.05 24.10
N LYS A 3 -2.98 4.28 23.29
CA LYS A 3 -1.63 4.67 22.89
C LYS A 3 -1.75 5.74 21.80
N GLN A 4 -1.13 6.88 22.01
CA GLN A 4 -1.02 7.88 20.94
C GLN A 4 -0.03 7.38 19.89
N MET A 5 -0.41 7.42 18.62
CA MET A 5 0.37 6.92 17.49
C MET A 5 0.37 7.93 16.35
N THR A 6 1.47 8.01 15.63
CA THR A 6 1.52 8.72 14.34
C THR A 6 0.81 7.91 13.26
N GLY A 7 0.41 8.56 12.15
CA GLY A 7 -0.16 7.84 11.00
C GLY A 7 0.76 6.75 10.45
N ALA A 8 2.07 6.99 10.44
CA ALA A 8 3.06 5.99 10.02
C ALA A 8 3.06 4.76 10.94
N GLU A 9 3.03 4.97 12.26
CA GLU A 9 2.91 3.86 13.23
C GLU A 9 1.58 3.13 13.11
N MET A 10 0.48 3.83 12.78
CA MET A 10 -0.83 3.20 12.51
C MET A 10 -0.77 2.28 11.28
N VAL A 11 -0.09 2.70 10.20
CA VAL A 11 0.12 1.84 9.03
C VAL A 11 0.86 0.56 9.43
N VAL A 12 1.99 0.69 10.12
CA VAL A 12 2.78 -0.47 10.55
C VAL A 12 2.00 -1.37 11.53
N GLN A 13 1.22 -0.78 12.43
CA GLN A 13 0.38 -1.55 13.34
C GLN A 13 -0.72 -2.31 12.58
N ALA A 14 -1.38 -1.66 11.60
CA ALA A 14 -2.39 -2.32 10.78
C ALA A 14 -1.80 -3.50 9.99
N LEU A 15 -0.59 -3.36 9.44
CA LEU A 15 0.11 -4.48 8.78
C LEU A 15 0.29 -5.67 9.73
N LYS A 16 0.72 -5.41 10.96
CA LYS A 16 0.88 -6.45 12.00
C LYS A 16 -0.45 -7.11 12.36
N ASP A 17 -1.49 -6.31 12.55
CA ASP A 17 -2.84 -6.78 12.89
C ASP A 17 -3.43 -7.66 11.78
N GLN A 18 -3.07 -7.42 10.53
CA GLN A 18 -3.45 -8.23 9.37
C GLN A 18 -2.53 -9.43 9.12
N GLY A 19 -1.54 -9.65 9.98
CA GLY A 19 -0.60 -10.77 9.86
C GLY A 19 0.37 -10.67 8.69
N VAL A 20 0.61 -9.44 8.21
CA VAL A 20 1.63 -9.18 7.18
C VAL A 20 3.01 -9.35 7.80
N ASP A 21 3.77 -10.31 7.33
CA ASP A 21 5.15 -10.54 7.74
C ASP A 21 6.18 -9.96 6.74
N THR A 22 5.75 -9.74 5.50
CA THR A 22 6.62 -9.27 4.42
C THR A 22 5.92 -8.20 3.59
N ILE A 23 6.60 -7.10 3.35
CA ILE A 23 6.15 -6.02 2.46
C ILE A 23 7.23 -5.71 1.42
N PHE A 24 6.82 -5.57 0.17
CA PHE A 24 7.72 -5.24 -0.94
C PHE A 24 7.60 -3.76 -1.25
N GLY A 25 8.71 -3.08 -1.58
CA GLY A 25 8.57 -1.66 -1.87
C GLY A 25 9.84 -0.96 -2.31
N TYR A 26 9.63 0.28 -2.72
CA TYR A 26 10.70 1.21 -3.07
C TYR A 26 10.43 2.56 -2.39
N PRO A 27 11.36 3.07 -1.58
CA PRO A 27 11.16 4.31 -0.83
C PRO A 27 11.13 5.53 -1.74
N GLY A 28 10.35 6.52 -1.32
CA GLY A 28 10.29 7.85 -1.93
C GLY A 28 9.74 8.85 -0.94
N GLY A 29 9.84 10.14 -1.24
CA GLY A 29 9.62 11.23 -0.28
C GLY A 29 8.32 11.14 0.52
N ALA A 30 7.21 10.81 -0.15
CA ALA A 30 5.89 10.79 0.49
C ALA A 30 5.70 9.64 1.50
N VAL A 31 6.55 8.63 1.52
CA VAL A 31 6.42 7.45 2.39
C VAL A 31 7.58 7.29 3.38
N LEU A 32 8.53 8.22 3.42
CA LEU A 32 9.66 8.15 4.36
C LEU A 32 9.23 7.96 5.82
N PRO A 33 8.19 8.65 6.34
CA PRO A 33 7.75 8.41 7.72
C PRO A 33 7.30 6.97 7.97
N ILE A 34 6.70 6.30 6.97
CA ILE A 34 6.30 4.89 7.09
C ILE A 34 7.55 3.99 7.10
N TYR A 35 8.56 4.30 6.28
CA TYR A 35 9.85 3.57 6.29
C TYR A 35 10.59 3.74 7.62
N ASP A 36 10.56 4.93 8.22
CA ASP A 36 11.12 5.14 9.56
C ASP A 36 10.40 4.28 10.62
N ALA A 37 9.06 4.21 10.55
CA ALA A 37 8.28 3.35 11.44
C ALA A 37 8.52 1.85 11.20
N LEU A 38 8.77 1.44 9.95
CA LEU A 38 9.15 0.06 9.61
C LEU A 38 10.54 -0.29 10.13
N PHE A 39 11.48 0.65 10.13
CA PHE A 39 12.86 0.42 10.54
C PHE A 39 13.00 0.11 12.04
N VAL A 40 12.15 0.69 12.89
CA VAL A 40 12.22 0.54 14.35
C VAL A 40 11.49 -0.70 14.90
N GLN A 41 11.01 -1.57 14.02
CA GLN A 41 10.31 -2.81 14.39
C GLN A 41 10.88 -4.01 13.64
N ASN A 42 10.54 -5.25 14.05
CA ASN A 42 11.11 -6.49 13.51
C ASN A 42 10.06 -7.56 13.13
N GLN A 43 8.78 -7.21 13.09
CA GLN A 43 7.71 -8.16 12.79
C GLN A 43 7.34 -8.16 11.31
N VAL A 44 7.48 -7.01 10.64
CA VAL A 44 7.22 -6.86 9.20
C VAL A 44 8.57 -6.67 8.51
N GLN A 45 8.96 -7.64 7.69
CA GLN A 45 10.19 -7.57 6.90
C GLN A 45 9.94 -6.73 5.64
N HIS A 46 10.80 -5.76 5.36
CA HIS A 46 10.79 -5.02 4.11
C HIS A 46 11.75 -5.63 3.11
N VAL A 47 11.26 -5.92 1.91
CA VAL A 47 12.06 -6.36 0.76
C VAL A 47 12.20 -5.19 -0.22
N LEU A 48 13.40 -4.62 -0.30
CA LEU A 48 13.71 -3.53 -1.20
C LEU A 48 13.79 -4.05 -2.65
N VAL A 49 13.00 -3.45 -3.52
CA VAL A 49 13.07 -3.67 -4.97
C VAL A 49 13.82 -2.53 -5.65
N ARG A 50 14.04 -2.64 -6.98
CA ARG A 50 14.68 -1.59 -7.79
C ARG A 50 13.70 -0.90 -8.73
N HIS A 51 12.45 -1.35 -8.75
CA HIS A 51 11.34 -0.77 -9.52
C HIS A 51 10.02 -1.22 -8.90
N GLU A 52 9.03 -0.34 -8.84
CA GLU A 52 7.76 -0.60 -8.15
C GLU A 52 6.92 -1.67 -8.85
N GLN A 53 7.04 -1.84 -10.16
CA GLN A 53 6.46 -2.98 -10.88
C GLN A 53 7.00 -4.30 -10.32
N GLY A 54 8.30 -4.36 -10.04
CA GLY A 54 8.91 -5.51 -9.39
C GLY A 54 8.36 -5.77 -7.99
N ALA A 55 8.01 -4.72 -7.22
CA ALA A 55 7.35 -4.87 -5.94
C ALA A 55 5.97 -5.50 -6.08
N ALA A 56 5.19 -5.04 -7.05
CA ALA A 56 3.83 -5.57 -7.29
C ALA A 56 3.88 -7.05 -7.70
N HIS A 57 4.73 -7.43 -8.65
CA HIS A 57 4.89 -8.83 -9.05
C HIS A 57 5.49 -9.71 -7.94
N ALA A 58 6.40 -9.18 -7.11
CA ALA A 58 6.92 -9.92 -5.96
C ALA A 58 5.83 -10.17 -4.91
N ALA A 59 5.00 -9.15 -4.61
CA ALA A 59 3.86 -9.29 -3.72
C ALA A 59 2.82 -10.29 -4.26
N GLU A 60 2.57 -10.27 -5.56
CA GLU A 60 1.72 -11.24 -6.25
C GLU A 60 2.27 -12.67 -6.13
N GLY A 61 3.56 -12.86 -6.45
CA GLY A 61 4.23 -14.16 -6.30
C GLY A 61 4.21 -14.68 -4.86
N TYR A 62 4.37 -13.77 -3.89
CA TYR A 62 4.23 -14.08 -2.48
C TYR A 62 2.80 -14.55 -2.14
N ALA A 63 1.77 -13.84 -2.62
CA ALA A 63 0.39 -14.23 -2.39
C ALA A 63 0.07 -15.60 -3.00
N ARG A 64 0.50 -15.85 -4.23
CA ARG A 64 0.34 -17.14 -4.92
C ARG A 64 1.00 -18.30 -4.16
N SER A 65 2.19 -18.09 -3.61
CA SER A 65 2.97 -19.15 -2.96
C SER A 65 2.58 -19.41 -1.52
N THR A 66 2.04 -18.42 -0.82
CA THR A 66 1.75 -18.51 0.62
C THR A 66 0.25 -18.59 0.95
N GLY A 67 -0.62 -18.19 0.02
CA GLY A 67 -2.04 -18.02 0.27
C GLY A 67 -2.40 -16.80 1.14
N LYS A 68 -1.43 -15.93 1.45
CA LYS A 68 -1.63 -14.69 2.20
C LYS A 68 -1.89 -13.52 1.24
N VAL A 69 -2.43 -12.42 1.76
CA VAL A 69 -2.52 -11.18 0.99
C VAL A 69 -1.12 -10.61 0.77
N GLY A 70 -0.75 -10.40 -0.50
CA GLY A 70 0.50 -9.73 -0.84
C GLY A 70 0.41 -8.24 -0.53
N CYS A 71 1.49 -7.64 -0.05
CA CYS A 71 1.49 -6.24 0.33
C CYS A 71 2.68 -5.49 -0.27
N LEU A 72 2.44 -4.30 -0.81
CA LEU A 72 3.50 -3.43 -1.32
C LEU A 72 3.32 -1.99 -0.85
N LEU A 73 4.46 -1.29 -0.71
CA LEU A 73 4.54 0.11 -0.29
C LEU A 73 5.35 0.89 -1.33
N VAL A 74 4.71 1.88 -1.96
CA VAL A 74 5.31 2.70 -2.99
C VAL A 74 5.05 4.18 -2.71
N THR A 75 5.88 5.07 -3.29
CA THR A 75 5.68 6.51 -3.12
C THR A 75 4.49 7.03 -3.94
N SER A 76 4.21 8.32 -3.86
CA SER A 76 3.18 9.01 -4.65
C SER A 76 3.48 8.95 -6.15
N GLY A 77 2.62 9.51 -6.96
CA GLY A 77 2.74 9.70 -8.41
C GLY A 77 3.52 8.62 -9.14
N PRO A 78 4.81 8.84 -9.42
CA PRO A 78 5.62 7.90 -10.20
C PRO A 78 5.73 6.51 -9.56
N GLY A 79 5.76 6.41 -8.24
CA GLY A 79 5.77 5.12 -7.55
C GLY A 79 4.45 4.37 -7.71
N ALA A 80 3.34 5.05 -7.54
CA ALA A 80 2.01 4.48 -7.73
C ALA A 80 1.78 4.04 -9.19
N THR A 81 2.14 4.88 -10.18
CA THR A 81 1.95 4.55 -11.59
C THR A 81 2.82 3.39 -12.05
N ASN A 82 4.04 3.26 -11.53
CA ASN A 82 4.91 2.13 -11.84
C ASN A 82 4.37 0.77 -11.32
N ALA A 83 3.51 0.76 -10.33
CA ALA A 83 2.91 -0.47 -9.79
C ALA A 83 1.72 -0.99 -10.63
N ILE A 84 1.17 -0.19 -11.54
CA ILE A 84 -0.09 -0.48 -12.26
C ILE A 84 -0.07 -1.81 -13.00
N THR A 85 1.02 -2.14 -13.68
CA THR A 85 1.11 -3.40 -14.43
C THR A 85 0.88 -4.60 -13.51
N GLY A 86 1.57 -4.66 -12.36
CA GLY A 86 1.41 -5.78 -11.44
C GLY A 86 0.05 -5.78 -10.72
N LEU A 87 -0.53 -4.62 -10.45
CA LEU A 87 -1.89 -4.54 -9.91
C LEU A 87 -2.92 -5.06 -10.91
N THR A 88 -2.77 -4.73 -12.20
CA THR A 88 -3.64 -5.21 -13.27
C THR A 88 -3.53 -6.74 -13.43
N ASP A 89 -2.30 -7.26 -13.41
CA ASP A 89 -2.03 -8.71 -13.50
C ASP A 89 -2.71 -9.46 -12.34
N ALA A 90 -2.51 -9.00 -11.12
CA ALA A 90 -3.14 -9.58 -9.94
C ALA A 90 -4.68 -9.56 -9.99
N LEU A 91 -5.29 -8.46 -10.49
CA LEU A 91 -6.75 -8.39 -10.67
C LEU A 91 -7.24 -9.42 -11.71
N MET A 92 -6.53 -9.56 -12.83
CA MET A 92 -6.92 -10.53 -13.88
C MET A 92 -6.86 -11.96 -13.38
N ASP A 93 -5.85 -12.28 -12.57
CA ASP A 93 -5.63 -13.61 -12.01
C ASP A 93 -6.30 -13.85 -10.65
N SER A 94 -7.04 -12.87 -10.14
CA SER A 94 -7.72 -12.95 -8.83
C SER A 94 -6.75 -13.24 -7.67
N ILE A 95 -5.64 -12.52 -7.64
CA ILE A 95 -4.64 -12.63 -6.58
C ILE A 95 -4.80 -11.48 -5.58
N PRO A 96 -4.96 -11.78 -4.28
CA PRO A 96 -5.20 -10.75 -3.28
C PRO A 96 -3.94 -9.90 -3.02
N LEU A 97 -4.01 -8.61 -3.36
CA LEU A 97 -2.96 -7.62 -3.11
C LEU A 97 -3.53 -6.40 -2.38
N VAL A 98 -2.73 -5.83 -1.49
CA VAL A 98 -2.92 -4.48 -0.94
C VAL A 98 -1.72 -3.63 -1.31
N CYS A 99 -1.97 -2.57 -2.08
CA CYS A 99 -0.98 -1.58 -2.44
C CYS A 99 -1.18 -0.31 -1.61
N ILE A 100 -0.18 0.02 -0.81
CA ILE A 100 -0.14 1.28 -0.04
C ILE A 100 0.70 2.26 -0.83
N THR A 101 0.08 3.37 -1.25
CA THR A 101 0.78 4.43 -1.98
C THR A 101 0.90 5.68 -1.13
N GLY A 102 2.02 6.39 -1.26
CA GLY A 102 2.12 7.75 -0.79
C GLY A 102 1.16 8.68 -1.53
N GLN A 103 0.89 9.82 -0.96
CA GLN A 103 0.17 10.94 -1.58
C GLN A 103 0.79 12.25 -1.11
N VAL A 104 0.57 13.31 -1.87
CA VAL A 104 0.93 14.66 -1.43
C VAL A 104 0.11 15.05 -0.20
N PRO A 105 0.56 16.03 0.60
CA PRO A 105 -0.22 16.55 1.73
C PRO A 105 -1.66 16.90 1.32
N THR A 106 -2.62 16.63 2.20
CA THR A 106 -4.05 16.72 1.89
C THR A 106 -4.49 18.07 1.33
N HIS A 107 -3.86 19.17 1.76
CA HIS A 107 -4.15 20.51 1.26
C HIS A 107 -3.58 20.79 -0.13
N LEU A 108 -2.71 19.94 -0.65
CA LEU A 108 -2.14 20.05 -2.01
C LEU A 108 -2.81 19.12 -3.02
N ILE A 109 -3.69 18.22 -2.58
CA ILE A 109 -4.38 17.29 -3.49
C ILE A 109 -5.22 18.08 -4.52
N GLY A 110 -4.95 17.85 -5.80
CA GLY A 110 -5.61 18.51 -6.92
C GLY A 110 -4.94 19.82 -7.36
N SER A 111 -3.73 20.10 -6.90
CA SER A 111 -2.98 21.30 -7.24
C SER A 111 -1.80 21.06 -8.20
N ASP A 112 -1.68 19.85 -8.76
CA ASP A 112 -0.52 19.41 -9.55
C ASP A 112 0.81 19.56 -8.80
N ALA A 113 0.79 19.20 -7.51
CA ALA A 113 1.96 19.27 -6.64
C ALA A 113 3.05 18.27 -7.08
N PHE A 114 4.28 18.46 -6.59
CA PHE A 114 5.40 17.61 -6.95
C PHE A 114 5.11 16.13 -6.72
N GLN A 115 5.21 15.33 -7.76
CA GLN A 115 4.90 13.89 -7.76
C GLN A 115 3.46 13.57 -7.35
N GLU A 116 2.52 14.47 -7.56
CA GLU A 116 1.09 14.17 -7.44
C GLU A 116 0.61 13.37 -8.65
N CYS A 117 -0.38 12.52 -8.42
CA CYS A 117 -1.11 11.79 -9.46
C CYS A 117 -2.50 11.46 -8.96
N ASP A 118 -3.49 11.48 -9.84
CA ASP A 118 -4.82 10.91 -9.56
C ASP A 118 -4.75 9.37 -9.54
N THR A 119 -4.14 8.85 -8.50
CA THR A 119 -3.94 7.41 -8.32
C THR A 119 -5.26 6.66 -8.33
N VAL A 120 -6.30 7.20 -7.69
CA VAL A 120 -7.65 6.60 -7.67
C VAL A 120 -8.23 6.54 -9.08
N GLY A 121 -8.13 7.61 -9.85
CA GLY A 121 -8.61 7.65 -11.24
C GLY A 121 -7.90 6.63 -12.12
N ILE A 122 -6.57 6.56 -12.04
CA ILE A 122 -5.76 5.65 -12.85
C ILE A 122 -6.03 4.18 -12.46
N THR A 123 -6.15 3.87 -11.17
CA THR A 123 -6.30 2.50 -10.68
C THR A 123 -7.74 1.97 -10.70
N ARG A 124 -8.71 2.82 -10.99
CA ARG A 124 -10.14 2.46 -10.93
C ARG A 124 -10.50 1.21 -11.73
N HIS A 125 -9.88 1.01 -12.88
CA HIS A 125 -10.18 -0.11 -13.78
C HIS A 125 -9.22 -1.29 -13.65
N CYS A 126 -8.17 -1.14 -12.85
CA CYS A 126 -7.17 -2.19 -12.64
C CYS A 126 -7.04 -2.62 -11.17
N THR A 127 -8.00 -2.24 -10.35
CA THR A 127 -8.12 -2.69 -8.96
C THR A 127 -9.58 -3.01 -8.64
N LYS A 128 -9.79 -3.92 -7.71
CA LYS A 128 -11.12 -4.24 -7.18
C LYS A 128 -11.74 -3.07 -6.42
N HIS A 129 -10.93 -2.36 -5.63
CA HIS A 129 -11.32 -1.18 -4.88
C HIS A 129 -10.10 -0.31 -4.60
N ASN A 130 -10.34 0.98 -4.37
CA ASN A 130 -9.30 1.92 -3.98
C ASN A 130 -9.85 2.98 -3.02
N TYR A 131 -8.95 3.54 -2.21
CA TYR A 131 -9.27 4.55 -1.21
C TYR A 131 -8.34 5.76 -1.36
N LEU A 132 -8.88 6.95 -1.16
CA LEU A 132 -8.11 8.16 -0.91
C LEU A 132 -8.32 8.59 0.54
N VAL A 133 -7.35 8.27 1.39
CA VAL A 133 -7.41 8.61 2.82
C VAL A 133 -7.13 10.10 3.01
N ARG A 134 -8.11 10.84 3.52
CA ARG A 134 -8.00 12.28 3.76
C ARG A 134 -7.98 12.66 5.25
N SER A 135 -8.37 11.73 6.11
CA SER A 135 -8.39 11.93 7.57
C SER A 135 -7.61 10.83 8.26
N ILE A 136 -6.81 11.22 9.25
CA ILE A 136 -6.03 10.29 10.06
C ILE A 136 -6.92 9.35 10.88
N GLU A 137 -8.10 9.82 11.27
CA GLU A 137 -9.07 9.06 12.05
C GLU A 137 -9.62 7.86 11.25
N ASP A 138 -9.70 8.00 9.92
CA ASP A 138 -10.17 6.93 9.03
C ASP A 138 -9.09 5.92 8.67
N LEU A 139 -7.82 6.27 8.82
CA LEU A 139 -6.69 5.47 8.34
C LEU A 139 -6.70 4.03 8.87
N PRO A 140 -6.86 3.76 10.18
CA PRO A 140 -6.88 2.39 10.68
C PRO A 140 -8.04 1.57 10.09
N ARG A 141 -9.25 2.15 10.08
CA ARG A 141 -10.45 1.49 9.53
C ARG A 141 -10.27 1.14 8.06
N ILE A 142 -9.79 2.09 7.25
CA ILE A 142 -9.59 1.90 5.81
C ILE A 142 -8.54 0.82 5.54
N LEU A 143 -7.46 0.78 6.29
CA LEU A 143 -6.45 -0.27 6.12
C LEU A 143 -7.03 -1.66 6.41
N HIS A 144 -7.76 -1.84 7.51
CA HIS A 144 -8.41 -3.12 7.80
C HIS A 144 -9.43 -3.50 6.73
N GLU A 145 -10.23 -2.54 6.26
CA GLU A 145 -11.20 -2.75 5.19
C GLU A 145 -10.52 -3.15 3.87
N ALA A 146 -9.38 -2.54 3.52
CA ALA A 146 -8.62 -2.87 2.31
C ALA A 146 -8.17 -4.33 2.30
N PHE A 147 -7.64 -4.84 3.41
CA PHE A 147 -7.26 -6.24 3.54
C PHE A 147 -8.47 -7.18 3.48
N TYR A 148 -9.58 -6.80 4.12
CA TYR A 148 -10.82 -7.56 4.04
C TYR A 148 -11.33 -7.65 2.59
N VAL A 149 -11.42 -6.52 1.90
CA VAL A 149 -11.87 -6.47 0.50
C VAL A 149 -10.96 -7.26 -0.43
N ALA A 150 -9.63 -7.17 -0.24
CA ALA A 150 -8.67 -7.90 -1.05
C ALA A 150 -8.79 -9.44 -0.90
N SER A 151 -9.18 -9.93 0.29
CA SER A 151 -9.19 -11.36 0.60
C SER A 151 -10.58 -12.03 0.47
N HIS A 152 -11.66 -11.28 0.28
CA HIS A 152 -13.03 -11.80 0.27
C HIS A 152 -13.70 -11.69 -1.10
N GLY A 153 -14.49 -12.71 -1.45
CA GLY A 153 -15.10 -12.83 -2.77
C GLY A 153 -14.03 -13.15 -3.83
N ARG A 154 -14.20 -12.59 -5.04
CA ARG A 154 -13.12 -12.64 -6.05
C ARG A 154 -12.11 -11.53 -5.73
N PRO A 155 -10.89 -11.87 -5.40
CA PRO A 155 -9.80 -10.92 -5.20
C PRO A 155 -9.55 -10.00 -6.41
#